data_8f57328c53f29143370e21def9620ae0
#
_entry.id   8f57328c53f29143370e21def9620ae0
#
_cell.length_a   1.000
_cell.length_b   1.000
_cell.length_c   1.000
_cell.angle_alpha   90.00
_cell.angle_beta   90.00
_cell.angle_gamma   90.00
#
_symmetry.space_group_name_H-M   'P 1'
#
loop_
_entity.id
_entity.type
_entity.pdbx_description
1 polymer ?
#
loop_
_entity_poly.entity_id
_entity_poly.type
_entity_poly.pdbx_seq_one_letter_code
_entity_poly.pdbx_strand_id
1 'polypeptide(L)'
;MNTNLKVCTRCIYDERVSYITFDEEGVCKYCRQLESLKAEYGTGAKKGEVKFAKIIEEIKKAGKGKKYDCIIGVSGGTDSSYMLYLTKKWGLRPLAVHYDNTWNSAIATENIRKVLTALDIDLYTHVTDNKEADDILRSIFYADVSEIEASTDLALAEVMYRAAWKYKVKYVLEGHSFMEEGITPVGRNYFDGKYIKSIHKMFGKLPMKSYPLMTFSRFLFWSMFAKIQKIRPFWYIDYNKEDAKVFLEKEYDWKYYGGHHLENRSAAFFHSIYLPQKFNTDMRNNTLSALVRNGKMDRNSAWEEYNKSPHIEKDLVEYFKKRLELSDEEYDRVMKRKPKSWTEYPTYKKRFELLRPLFKILAKANLVPMSFYLKYCFPMPKDGEK
;
A
#
# COMPACT_ATOMS: atom_id res chain seq x y z
N MET A 1 0.66 -28.82 -10.13
CA MET A 1 1.72 -28.05 -9.44
C MET A 1 3.05 -28.59 -9.86
N ASN A 2 4.02 -27.71 -10.14
CA ASN A 2 5.39 -28.14 -10.44
C ASN A 2 5.99 -28.65 -9.13
N THR A 3 6.10 -29.97 -8.97
CA THR A 3 6.43 -30.67 -7.72
C THR A 3 7.87 -30.48 -7.22
N ASN A 4 8.69 -29.68 -7.90
CA ASN A 4 10.12 -29.48 -7.59
C ASN A 4 10.50 -28.11 -7.06
N LEU A 5 9.54 -27.22 -6.77
CA LEU A 5 9.89 -25.91 -6.25
C LEU A 5 10.24 -25.98 -4.76
N LYS A 6 11.35 -25.31 -4.38
CA LYS A 6 11.69 -25.14 -2.96
C LYS A 6 10.70 -24.17 -2.32
N VAL A 7 9.94 -24.64 -1.32
CA VAL A 7 8.92 -23.90 -0.59
C VAL A 7 9.36 -23.68 0.85
N CYS A 8 9.06 -22.53 1.41
CA CYS A 8 9.31 -22.25 2.82
C CYS A 8 8.62 -23.29 3.73
N THR A 9 9.34 -23.79 4.73
CA THR A 9 8.79 -24.74 5.71
C THR A 9 7.72 -24.12 6.60
N ARG A 10 7.70 -22.78 6.74
CA ARG A 10 6.81 -22.06 7.66
C ARG A 10 5.63 -21.34 6.99
N CYS A 11 5.79 -20.83 5.77
CA CYS A 11 4.72 -20.14 5.03
C CYS A 11 4.55 -20.76 3.64
N ILE A 12 3.79 -20.11 2.76
CA ILE A 12 3.57 -20.60 1.39
C ILE A 12 4.43 -19.88 0.33
N TYR A 13 5.46 -19.11 0.71
CA TYR A 13 6.41 -18.57 -0.25
C TYR A 13 7.31 -19.68 -0.82
N ASP A 14 7.53 -19.64 -2.12
CA ASP A 14 8.45 -20.49 -2.84
C ASP A 14 9.59 -19.72 -3.50
N GLU A 15 10.52 -20.41 -4.14
CA GLU A 15 11.72 -19.84 -4.76
C GLU A 15 11.47 -18.84 -5.89
N ARG A 16 10.24 -18.70 -6.38
CA ARG A 16 9.84 -17.70 -7.38
C ARG A 16 9.67 -16.31 -6.77
N VAL A 17 9.57 -16.22 -5.43
CA VAL A 17 9.48 -14.91 -4.75
C VAL A 17 10.82 -14.19 -4.87
N SER A 18 10.79 -12.94 -5.33
CA SER A 18 11.99 -12.15 -5.61
C SER A 18 12.96 -12.10 -4.42
N TYR A 19 14.23 -12.41 -4.70
CA TYR A 19 15.34 -12.40 -3.73
C TYR A 19 15.08 -13.25 -2.47
N ILE A 20 14.24 -14.30 -2.56
CA ILE A 20 14.01 -15.19 -1.44
C ILE A 20 15.27 -16.03 -1.17
N THR A 21 15.60 -16.17 0.11
CA THR A 21 16.58 -17.13 0.59
C THR A 21 15.96 -17.94 1.71
N PHE A 22 16.48 -19.14 1.91
CA PHE A 22 16.04 -20.06 2.96
C PHE A 22 17.24 -20.40 3.85
N ASP A 23 17.00 -20.42 5.16
CA ASP A 23 18.01 -20.88 6.11
C ASP A 23 18.14 -22.41 6.14
N GLU A 24 18.94 -22.93 7.07
CA GLU A 24 19.18 -24.37 7.26
C GLU A 24 17.90 -25.14 7.62
N GLU A 25 16.94 -24.48 8.29
CA GLU A 25 15.64 -25.04 8.63
C GLU A 25 14.64 -24.99 7.46
N GLY A 26 15.04 -24.40 6.32
CA GLY A 26 14.16 -24.18 5.17
C GLY A 26 13.20 -23.00 5.36
N VAL A 27 13.38 -22.18 6.39
CA VAL A 27 12.56 -21.00 6.65
C VAL A 27 13.04 -19.83 5.80
N CYS A 28 12.11 -19.14 5.12
CA CYS A 28 12.49 -18.03 4.27
C CYS A 28 12.85 -16.77 5.05
N LYS A 29 13.74 -15.94 4.46
CA LYS A 29 14.17 -14.66 5.06
C LYS A 29 13.02 -13.71 5.40
N TYR A 30 11.91 -13.77 4.67
CA TYR A 30 10.73 -12.94 4.96
C TYR A 30 10.00 -13.37 6.23
N CYS A 31 10.02 -14.66 6.57
CA CYS A 31 9.56 -15.12 7.87
C CYS A 31 10.44 -14.58 8.99
N ARG A 32 11.76 -14.64 8.85
CA ARG A 32 12.71 -14.09 9.84
C ARG A 32 12.59 -12.57 9.97
N GLN A 33 12.36 -11.88 8.87
CA GLN A 33 12.12 -10.43 8.88
C GLN A 33 10.86 -10.07 9.68
N LEU A 34 9.77 -10.81 9.52
CA LEU A 34 8.56 -10.57 10.30
C LEU A 34 8.79 -10.82 11.80
N GLU A 35 9.50 -11.88 12.17
CA GLU A 35 9.87 -12.15 13.57
C GLU A 35 10.65 -10.98 14.17
N SER A 36 11.64 -10.46 13.43
CA SER A 36 12.44 -9.32 13.86
C SER A 36 11.59 -8.07 14.06
N LEU A 37 10.66 -7.78 13.14
CA LEU A 37 9.74 -6.64 13.27
C LEU A 37 8.80 -6.81 14.46
N LYS A 38 8.22 -8.00 14.64
CA LYS A 38 7.35 -8.29 15.79
C LYS A 38 8.08 -8.05 17.11
N ALA A 39 9.32 -8.49 17.22
CA ALA A 39 10.16 -8.28 18.41
C ALA A 39 10.54 -6.80 18.60
N GLU A 40 10.89 -6.10 17.51
CA GLU A 40 11.26 -4.67 17.53
C GLU A 40 10.09 -3.80 18.01
N TYR A 41 8.93 -3.95 17.38
CA TYR A 41 7.75 -3.14 17.70
C TYR A 41 7.03 -3.62 18.96
N GLY A 42 7.18 -4.89 19.31
CA GLY A 42 6.46 -5.54 20.43
C GLY A 42 4.99 -5.79 20.08
N THR A 43 4.72 -6.07 18.78
CA THR A 43 3.37 -6.21 18.24
C THR A 43 2.54 -7.26 19.01
N GLY A 44 1.36 -6.87 19.47
CA GLY A 44 0.47 -7.74 20.23
C GLY A 44 0.97 -8.10 21.65
N ALA A 45 2.00 -7.42 22.15
CA ALA A 45 2.51 -7.63 23.50
C ALA A 45 2.52 -6.32 24.31
N LYS A 46 2.62 -6.41 25.62
CA LYS A 46 2.66 -5.25 26.54
C LYS A 46 3.69 -4.20 26.18
N LYS A 47 4.86 -4.64 25.65
CA LYS A 47 5.92 -3.75 25.15
C LYS A 47 5.41 -2.84 24.03
N GLY A 48 4.64 -3.37 23.08
CA GLY A 48 4.07 -2.61 21.97
C GLY A 48 3.01 -1.63 22.43
N GLU A 49 2.11 -2.07 23.30
CA GLU A 49 1.07 -1.21 23.90
C GLU A 49 1.69 0.00 24.62
N VAL A 50 2.72 -0.22 25.45
CA VAL A 50 3.42 0.84 26.19
C VAL A 50 4.11 1.82 25.24
N LYS A 51 4.76 1.31 24.18
CA LYS A 51 5.36 2.18 23.15
C LYS A 51 4.31 3.01 22.46
N PHE A 52 3.21 2.39 22.07
CA PHE A 52 2.15 3.07 21.33
C PHE A 52 1.40 4.09 22.20
N ALA A 53 1.17 3.80 23.48
CA ALA A 53 0.58 4.75 24.41
C ALA A 53 1.40 6.06 24.50
N LYS A 54 2.73 5.98 24.51
CA LYS A 54 3.61 7.17 24.46
C LYS A 54 3.41 7.96 23.17
N ILE A 55 3.31 7.29 22.02
CA ILE A 55 3.05 7.92 20.72
C ILE A 55 1.70 8.64 20.73
N ILE A 56 0.65 8.03 21.30
CA ILE A 56 -0.66 8.67 21.45
C ILE A 56 -0.55 9.98 22.26
N GLU A 57 0.17 9.99 23.37
CA GLU A 57 0.36 11.20 24.16
C GLU A 57 1.16 12.29 23.41
N GLU A 58 2.15 11.90 22.62
CA GLU A 58 2.88 12.83 21.74
C GLU A 58 1.95 13.43 20.66
N ILE A 59 1.06 12.63 20.07
CA ILE A 59 0.06 13.09 19.10
C ILE A 59 -0.90 14.10 19.76
N LYS A 60 -1.46 13.78 20.93
CA LYS A 60 -2.33 14.68 21.70
C LYS A 60 -1.64 15.99 22.04
N LYS A 61 -0.39 15.91 22.53
CA LYS A 61 0.42 17.11 22.84
C LYS A 61 0.63 17.99 21.63
N ALA A 62 0.95 17.40 20.46
CA ALA A 62 1.16 18.13 19.21
C ALA A 62 -0.13 18.73 18.64
N GLY A 63 -1.29 18.13 18.95
CA GLY A 63 -2.62 18.59 18.55
C GLY A 63 -3.25 19.61 19.51
N LYS A 64 -2.62 19.93 20.64
CA LYS A 64 -3.17 20.89 21.61
C LYS A 64 -3.43 22.25 20.96
N GLY A 65 -4.67 22.75 21.10
CA GLY A 65 -5.11 24.02 20.51
C GLY A 65 -5.41 23.97 19.01
N LYS A 66 -5.36 22.78 18.39
CA LYS A 66 -5.72 22.58 16.98
C LYS A 66 -7.06 21.87 16.84
N LYS A 67 -7.68 21.95 15.66
CA LYS A 67 -8.92 21.24 15.38
C LYS A 67 -8.70 19.71 15.30
N TYR A 68 -7.58 19.25 14.74
CA TYR A 68 -7.26 17.85 14.53
C TYR A 68 -5.90 17.49 15.16
N ASP A 69 -5.79 16.26 15.65
CA ASP A 69 -4.55 15.69 16.21
C ASP A 69 -3.76 14.90 15.16
N CYS A 70 -4.47 14.19 14.29
CA CYS A 70 -3.89 13.33 13.26
C CYS A 70 -4.72 13.31 11.98
N ILE A 71 -4.11 12.80 10.91
CA ILE A 71 -4.76 12.52 9.63
C ILE A 71 -4.82 11.02 9.42
N ILE A 72 -5.92 10.54 8.85
CA ILE A 72 -6.11 9.15 8.45
C ILE A 72 -6.56 9.10 6.99
N GLY A 73 -5.82 8.36 6.14
CA GLY A 73 -6.28 8.05 4.80
C GLY A 73 -7.42 7.05 4.82
N VAL A 74 -8.50 7.33 4.08
CA VAL A 74 -9.67 6.46 4.03
C VAL A 74 -9.94 5.99 2.61
N SER A 75 -10.03 4.66 2.44
CA SER A 75 -10.38 4.00 1.18
C SER A 75 -11.76 3.33 1.23
N GLY A 76 -12.40 3.25 2.40
CA GLY A 76 -13.60 2.45 2.64
C GLY A 76 -13.30 0.97 2.93
N GLY A 77 -12.01 0.60 2.93
CA GLY A 77 -11.53 -0.72 3.31
C GLY A 77 -11.54 -0.96 4.82
N THR A 78 -11.38 -2.23 5.23
CA THR A 78 -11.44 -2.67 6.63
C THR A 78 -10.46 -1.92 7.51
N ASP A 79 -9.19 -1.88 7.12
CA ASP A 79 -8.09 -1.37 7.94
C ASP A 79 -8.25 0.13 8.23
N SER A 80 -8.58 0.93 7.21
CA SER A 80 -8.80 2.36 7.34
C SER A 80 -10.06 2.68 8.15
N SER A 81 -11.15 1.94 7.94
CA SER A 81 -12.40 2.11 8.69
C SER A 81 -12.24 1.76 10.16
N TYR A 82 -11.57 0.65 10.46
CA TYR A 82 -11.29 0.26 11.85
C TYR A 82 -10.32 1.22 12.55
N MET A 83 -9.36 1.78 11.81
CA MET A 83 -8.45 2.80 12.33
C MET A 83 -9.20 4.07 12.77
N LEU A 84 -10.25 4.50 12.06
CA LEU A 84 -11.09 5.63 12.47
C LEU A 84 -11.74 5.38 13.83
N TYR A 85 -12.32 4.19 14.02
CA TYR A 85 -12.89 3.79 15.32
C TYR A 85 -11.83 3.82 16.43
N LEU A 86 -10.69 3.19 16.20
CA LEU A 86 -9.63 3.13 17.21
C LEU A 86 -9.10 4.54 17.57
N THR A 87 -8.98 5.46 16.64
CA THR A 87 -8.53 6.80 16.95
C THR A 87 -9.49 7.56 17.86
N LYS A 88 -10.79 7.39 17.67
CA LYS A 88 -11.80 7.92 18.61
C LYS A 88 -11.69 7.26 19.99
N LYS A 89 -11.50 5.93 20.02
CA LYS A 89 -11.30 5.17 21.27
C LYS A 89 -10.04 5.63 22.03
N TRP A 90 -8.98 6.04 21.33
CA TRP A 90 -7.76 6.60 21.95
C TRP A 90 -7.91 8.08 22.36
N GLY A 91 -9.08 8.67 22.15
CA GLY A 91 -9.35 10.07 22.47
C GLY A 91 -8.64 11.07 21.56
N LEU A 92 -8.35 10.68 20.32
CA LEU A 92 -7.80 11.54 19.28
C LEU A 92 -8.92 12.19 18.44
N ARG A 93 -8.61 13.32 17.84
CA ARG A 93 -9.48 14.06 16.91
C ARG A 93 -8.91 13.91 15.49
N PRO A 94 -9.27 12.85 14.74
CA PRO A 94 -8.76 12.65 13.39
C PRO A 94 -9.46 13.54 12.37
N LEU A 95 -8.74 13.91 11.31
CA LEU A 95 -9.30 14.31 10.03
C LEU A 95 -9.17 13.14 9.05
N ALA A 96 -10.28 12.65 8.53
CA ALA A 96 -10.27 11.68 7.44
C ALA A 96 -9.88 12.37 6.13
N VAL A 97 -8.99 11.75 5.36
CA VAL A 97 -8.56 12.25 4.06
C VAL A 97 -8.80 11.17 3.00
N HIS A 98 -9.63 11.51 2.02
CA HIS A 98 -9.93 10.65 0.89
C HIS A 98 -9.28 11.20 -0.39
N TYR A 99 -8.50 10.34 -1.06
CA TYR A 99 -8.01 10.57 -2.41
C TYR A 99 -8.96 9.88 -3.39
N ASP A 100 -9.77 10.67 -4.05
CA ASP A 100 -10.75 10.18 -5.02
C ASP A 100 -10.18 10.26 -6.44
N ASN A 101 -9.78 9.09 -6.95
CA ASN A 101 -9.40 8.90 -8.34
C ASN A 101 -10.56 8.41 -9.22
N THR A 102 -11.78 8.43 -8.69
CA THR A 102 -13.03 8.02 -9.34
C THR A 102 -13.08 6.53 -9.75
N TRP A 103 -12.20 5.68 -9.20
CA TRP A 103 -12.18 4.23 -9.40
C TRP A 103 -12.78 3.43 -8.23
N ASN A 104 -13.19 4.12 -7.18
CA ASN A 104 -13.78 3.44 -6.03
C ASN A 104 -15.09 2.74 -6.37
N SER A 105 -15.31 1.58 -5.76
CA SER A 105 -16.60 0.91 -5.80
C SER A 105 -17.65 1.71 -5.02
N ALA A 106 -18.94 1.57 -5.39
CA ALA A 106 -20.03 2.19 -4.65
C ALA A 106 -20.06 1.73 -3.17
N ILE A 107 -19.72 0.47 -2.92
CA ILE A 107 -19.65 -0.10 -1.56
C ILE A 107 -18.58 0.63 -0.74
N ALA A 108 -17.39 0.85 -1.30
CA ALA A 108 -16.30 1.53 -0.60
C ALA A 108 -16.66 2.99 -0.25
N THR A 109 -17.28 3.70 -1.18
CA THR A 109 -17.74 5.08 -0.96
C THR A 109 -18.80 5.14 0.14
N GLU A 110 -19.76 4.22 0.12
CA GLU A 110 -20.81 4.14 1.14
C GLU A 110 -20.25 3.75 2.51
N ASN A 111 -19.26 2.86 2.57
CA ASN A 111 -18.56 2.50 3.80
C ASN A 111 -17.87 3.73 4.43
N ILE A 112 -17.19 4.56 3.63
CA ILE A 112 -16.60 5.81 4.11
C ILE A 112 -17.68 6.69 4.76
N ARG A 113 -18.79 6.92 4.04
CA ARG A 113 -19.88 7.76 4.53
C ARG A 113 -20.43 7.25 5.86
N LYS A 114 -20.76 5.95 5.95
CA LYS A 114 -21.36 5.33 7.14
C LYS A 114 -20.46 5.47 8.38
N VAL A 115 -19.20 5.08 8.25
CA VAL A 115 -18.26 5.10 9.38
C VAL A 115 -17.98 6.53 9.83
N LEU A 116 -17.75 7.46 8.92
CA LEU A 116 -17.49 8.86 9.26
C LEU A 116 -18.69 9.53 9.93
N THR A 117 -19.92 9.29 9.42
CA THR A 117 -21.14 9.83 10.01
C THR A 117 -21.35 9.29 11.43
N ALA A 118 -21.20 7.98 11.63
CA ALA A 118 -21.39 7.35 12.95
C ALA A 118 -20.36 7.79 14.00
N LEU A 119 -19.13 8.10 13.56
CA LEU A 119 -18.04 8.53 14.44
C LEU A 119 -17.93 10.05 14.59
N ASP A 120 -18.73 10.82 13.88
CA ASP A 120 -18.63 12.29 13.80
C ASP A 120 -17.20 12.74 13.49
N ILE A 121 -16.70 12.33 12.30
CA ILE A 121 -15.35 12.63 11.84
C ILE A 121 -15.45 13.44 10.55
N ASP A 122 -14.76 14.58 10.50
CA ASP A 122 -14.66 15.41 9.31
C ASP A 122 -13.90 14.72 8.17
N LEU A 123 -14.37 14.94 6.94
CA LEU A 123 -13.75 14.44 5.72
C LEU A 123 -13.16 15.56 4.87
N TYR A 124 -11.93 15.41 4.46
CA TYR A 124 -11.32 16.16 3.37
C TYR A 124 -11.15 15.24 2.16
N THR A 125 -11.83 15.54 1.07
CA THR A 125 -11.70 14.80 -0.19
C THR A 125 -10.87 15.61 -1.19
N HIS A 126 -9.85 14.97 -1.77
CA HIS A 126 -9.15 15.47 -2.94
C HIS A 126 -9.64 14.69 -4.17
N VAL A 127 -10.43 15.34 -4.99
CA VAL A 127 -10.92 14.77 -6.26
C VAL A 127 -9.90 15.11 -7.35
N THR A 128 -9.39 14.10 -8.03
CA THR A 128 -8.45 14.24 -9.14
C THR A 128 -9.22 14.44 -10.45
N ASP A 129 -8.66 15.22 -11.37
CA ASP A 129 -9.16 15.24 -12.74
C ASP A 129 -9.08 13.81 -13.31
N ASN A 130 -10.24 13.22 -13.59
CA ASN A 130 -10.34 11.83 -13.97
C ASN A 130 -9.72 11.55 -15.34
N LYS A 131 -9.78 12.49 -16.29
CA LYS A 131 -9.16 12.31 -17.61
C LYS A 131 -7.63 12.29 -17.50
N GLU A 132 -7.08 13.21 -16.69
CA GLU A 132 -5.62 13.23 -16.42
C GLU A 132 -5.17 11.97 -15.69
N ALA A 133 -5.91 11.54 -14.66
CA ALA A 133 -5.59 10.33 -13.90
C ALA A 133 -5.68 9.06 -14.75
N ASP A 134 -6.74 8.95 -15.57
CA ASP A 134 -6.95 7.81 -16.45
C ASP A 134 -5.90 7.76 -17.57
N ASP A 135 -5.47 8.90 -18.12
CA ASP A 135 -4.38 8.94 -19.10
C ASP A 135 -3.02 8.53 -18.50
N ILE A 136 -2.75 8.91 -17.24
CA ILE A 136 -1.57 8.46 -16.52
C ILE A 136 -1.63 6.94 -16.30
N LEU A 137 -2.75 6.42 -15.85
CA LEU A 137 -2.95 4.99 -15.63
C LEU A 137 -2.81 4.19 -16.93
N ARG A 138 -3.42 4.68 -18.01
CA ARG A 138 -3.28 4.12 -19.36
C ARG A 138 -1.81 4.10 -19.81
N SER A 139 -1.08 5.18 -19.56
CA SER A 139 0.34 5.26 -19.89
C SER A 139 1.18 4.18 -19.20
N ILE A 140 0.89 3.91 -17.92
CA ILE A 140 1.57 2.86 -17.15
C ILE A 140 1.18 1.48 -17.68
N PHE A 141 -0.09 1.27 -18.06
CA PHE A 141 -0.53 0.04 -18.70
C PHE A 141 0.22 -0.24 -20.01
N TYR A 142 0.42 0.81 -20.83
CA TYR A 142 1.22 0.71 -22.07
C TYR A 142 2.72 0.50 -21.84
N ALA A 143 3.24 0.82 -20.68
CA ALA A 143 4.64 0.63 -20.32
C ALA A 143 5.02 -0.83 -20.04
N ASP A 144 4.07 -1.74 -19.98
CA ASP A 144 4.28 -3.18 -19.75
C ASP A 144 4.97 -3.51 -18.40
N VAL A 145 4.76 -2.67 -17.37
CA VAL A 145 5.41 -2.80 -16.05
C VAL A 145 4.46 -3.32 -14.98
N SER A 146 5.00 -3.87 -13.91
CA SER A 146 4.22 -4.42 -12.79
C SER A 146 3.74 -3.36 -11.79
N GLU A 147 4.31 -2.16 -11.80
CA GLU A 147 4.08 -1.09 -10.82
C GLU A 147 2.89 -0.19 -11.19
N ILE A 148 1.80 -0.76 -11.59
CA ILE A 148 0.70 -0.05 -12.22
C ILE A 148 -0.10 0.83 -11.23
N GLU A 149 -0.11 0.51 -9.94
CA GLU A 149 -0.69 1.35 -8.88
C GLU A 149 0.26 2.48 -8.43
N ALA A 150 1.49 2.52 -8.95
CA ALA A 150 2.52 3.45 -8.51
C ALA A 150 2.11 4.93 -8.59
N SER A 151 1.32 5.32 -9.59
CA SER A 151 0.81 6.69 -9.70
C SER A 151 -0.17 7.01 -8.59
N THR A 152 -1.10 6.11 -8.31
CA THR A 152 -2.13 6.25 -7.25
C THR A 152 -1.48 6.33 -5.87
N ASP A 153 -0.51 5.45 -5.57
CA ASP A 153 0.22 5.45 -4.30
C ASP A 153 0.97 6.76 -4.05
N LEU A 154 1.65 7.28 -5.08
CA LEU A 154 2.36 8.55 -4.98
C LEU A 154 1.42 9.75 -4.85
N ALA A 155 0.27 9.72 -5.52
CA ALA A 155 -0.74 10.75 -5.42
C ALA A 155 -1.40 10.73 -4.03
N LEU A 156 -1.79 9.57 -3.54
CA LEU A 156 -2.33 9.40 -2.19
C LEU A 156 -1.37 9.95 -1.14
N ALA A 157 -0.09 9.56 -1.20
CA ALA A 157 0.92 10.05 -0.26
C ALA A 157 1.05 11.57 -0.33
N GLU A 158 1.07 12.17 -1.51
CA GLU A 158 1.15 13.62 -1.69
C GLU A 158 -0.09 14.33 -1.13
N VAL A 159 -1.30 13.80 -1.37
CA VAL A 159 -2.55 14.37 -0.84
C VAL A 159 -2.58 14.33 0.69
N MET A 160 -2.13 13.22 1.28
CA MET A 160 -2.03 13.10 2.74
C MET A 160 -1.09 14.17 3.34
N TYR A 161 0.08 14.38 2.75
CA TYR A 161 1.01 15.40 3.21
C TYR A 161 0.48 16.84 3.00
N ARG A 162 -0.18 17.12 1.84
CA ARG A 162 -0.84 18.42 1.61
C ARG A 162 -1.92 18.70 2.65
N ALA A 163 -2.74 17.70 2.97
CA ALA A 163 -3.77 17.84 3.99
C ALA A 163 -3.14 18.07 5.37
N ALA A 164 -2.12 17.29 5.74
CA ALA A 164 -1.40 17.48 7.00
C ALA A 164 -0.82 18.90 7.14
N TRP A 165 -0.21 19.42 6.08
CA TRP A 165 0.31 20.79 6.04
C TRP A 165 -0.79 21.84 6.13
N LYS A 166 -1.85 21.70 5.32
CA LYS A 166 -2.99 22.64 5.28
C LYS A 166 -3.65 22.79 6.65
N TYR A 167 -3.84 21.68 7.35
CA TYR A 167 -4.50 21.65 8.66
C TYR A 167 -3.53 21.71 9.84
N LYS A 168 -2.23 21.95 9.58
CA LYS A 168 -1.16 22.06 10.59
C LYS A 168 -1.05 20.82 11.50
N VAL A 169 -1.35 19.65 10.95
CA VAL A 169 -1.26 18.35 11.63
C VAL A 169 0.13 17.74 11.40
N LYS A 170 0.70 17.14 12.42
CA LYS A 170 2.05 16.56 12.38
C LYS A 170 2.08 15.08 12.09
N TYR A 171 1.00 14.38 12.35
CA TYR A 171 0.95 12.92 12.33
C TYR A 171 -0.07 12.39 11.32
N VAL A 172 0.38 11.44 10.50
CA VAL A 172 -0.45 10.67 9.58
C VAL A 172 -0.48 9.23 10.10
N LEU A 173 -1.67 8.69 10.35
CA LEU A 173 -1.85 7.32 10.77
C LEU A 173 -2.19 6.46 9.55
N GLU A 174 -1.43 5.38 9.34
CA GLU A 174 -1.62 4.42 8.25
C GLU A 174 -2.12 3.07 8.80
N GLY A 175 -3.16 2.51 8.18
CA GLY A 175 -3.79 1.24 8.59
C GLY A 175 -3.04 -0.03 8.18
N HIS A 176 -1.83 0.08 7.62
CA HIS A 176 -1.06 -1.10 7.20
C HIS A 176 -0.64 -1.97 8.40
N SER A 177 -0.87 -3.28 8.29
CA SER A 177 -0.42 -4.30 9.25
C SER A 177 0.47 -5.34 8.57
N PHE A 178 1.74 -5.43 8.97
CA PHE A 178 2.61 -6.50 8.45
C PHE A 178 2.20 -7.89 8.93
N MET A 179 1.41 -7.96 10.02
CA MET A 179 0.88 -9.22 10.55
C MET A 179 -0.25 -9.77 9.67
N GLU A 180 -1.08 -8.89 9.07
CA GLU A 180 -2.23 -9.27 8.25
C GLU A 180 -1.89 -9.32 6.74
N GLU A 181 -1.11 -8.35 6.27
CA GLU A 181 -0.85 -8.14 4.84
C GLU A 181 0.53 -8.61 4.42
N GLY A 182 1.42 -8.84 5.40
CA GLY A 182 2.82 -9.14 5.14
C GLY A 182 3.61 -7.90 4.73
N ILE A 183 4.78 -8.17 4.17
CA ILE A 183 5.67 -7.14 3.60
C ILE A 183 5.96 -7.54 2.16
N THR A 184 5.74 -6.62 1.24
CA THR A 184 6.07 -6.84 -0.17
C THR A 184 7.56 -7.15 -0.32
N PRO A 185 7.92 -8.25 -0.98
CA PRO A 185 9.31 -8.63 -1.22
C PRO A 185 10.12 -7.51 -1.87
N VAL A 186 11.36 -7.31 -1.38
CA VAL A 186 12.27 -6.32 -1.94
C VAL A 186 12.54 -6.60 -3.41
N GLY A 187 12.62 -5.56 -4.23
CA GLY A 187 12.91 -5.67 -5.67
C GLY A 187 11.71 -5.97 -6.56
N ARG A 188 10.59 -6.40 -5.98
CA ARG A 188 9.38 -6.66 -6.78
C ARG A 188 8.79 -5.38 -7.37
N ASN A 189 8.80 -4.28 -6.61
CA ASN A 189 8.25 -3.00 -7.04
C ASN A 189 9.21 -1.86 -6.71
N TYR A 190 9.48 -1.00 -7.67
CA TYR A 190 10.15 0.28 -7.47
C TYR A 190 9.43 1.35 -8.28
N PHE A 191 9.11 2.46 -7.66
CA PHE A 191 8.52 3.61 -8.34
C PHE A 191 8.82 4.92 -7.62
N ASP A 192 8.89 5.99 -8.38
CA ASP A 192 9.04 7.36 -7.90
C ASP A 192 8.42 8.36 -8.88
N GLY A 193 8.37 9.63 -8.52
CA GLY A 193 7.74 10.64 -9.37
C GLY A 193 8.44 10.88 -10.71
N LYS A 194 9.74 10.57 -10.85
CA LYS A 194 10.44 10.65 -12.14
C LYS A 194 10.04 9.48 -13.02
N TYR A 195 9.91 8.29 -12.44
CA TYR A 195 9.45 7.09 -13.12
C TYR A 195 8.08 7.33 -13.77
N ILE A 196 7.10 7.79 -13.00
CA ILE A 196 5.76 8.07 -13.52
C ILE A 196 5.79 9.15 -14.60
N LYS A 197 6.53 10.26 -14.39
CA LYS A 197 6.66 11.31 -15.40
C LYS A 197 7.30 10.81 -16.69
N SER A 198 8.31 9.94 -16.61
CA SER A 198 9.00 9.42 -17.80
C SER A 198 8.09 8.51 -18.63
N ILE A 199 7.33 7.62 -17.97
CA ILE A 199 6.35 6.77 -18.63
C ILE A 199 5.24 7.62 -19.26
N HIS A 200 4.67 8.55 -18.52
CA HIS A 200 3.62 9.42 -19.03
C HIS A 200 4.08 10.29 -20.21
N LYS A 201 5.34 10.76 -20.21
CA LYS A 201 5.92 11.48 -21.36
C LYS A 201 6.00 10.60 -22.61
N MET A 202 6.19 9.28 -22.45
CA MET A 202 6.31 8.34 -23.58
C MET A 202 4.95 7.89 -24.13
N PHE A 203 3.96 7.71 -23.28
CA PHE A 203 2.71 7.05 -23.63
C PHE A 203 1.45 7.89 -23.37
N GLY A 204 1.57 9.02 -22.64
CA GLY A 204 0.45 9.89 -22.31
C GLY A 204 -0.01 10.71 -23.53
N LYS A 205 -1.31 10.99 -23.57
CA LYS A 205 -1.95 11.86 -24.57
C LYS A 205 -2.23 13.25 -24.01
N LEU A 206 -2.41 13.37 -22.70
CA LEU A 206 -2.76 14.61 -22.02
C LEU A 206 -1.58 15.17 -21.21
N PRO A 207 -1.48 16.48 -21.01
CA PRO A 207 -0.46 17.04 -20.12
C PRO A 207 -0.80 16.77 -18.64
N MET A 208 0.20 16.37 -17.85
CA MET A 208 0.06 16.25 -16.39
C MET A 208 0.11 17.65 -15.73
N LYS A 209 -1.03 18.24 -15.41
CA LYS A 209 -1.16 19.63 -14.89
C LYS A 209 -1.54 19.66 -13.41
N SER A 210 -2.59 18.94 -13.02
CA SER A 210 -3.20 19.01 -11.69
C SER A 210 -2.91 17.77 -10.82
N TYR A 211 -2.44 16.70 -11.42
CA TYR A 211 -2.19 15.43 -10.74
C TYR A 211 -1.25 15.59 -9.54
N PRO A 212 -1.64 15.14 -8.34
CA PRO A 212 -0.86 15.35 -7.12
C PRO A 212 0.31 14.37 -7.02
N LEU A 213 1.23 14.41 -7.97
CA LEU A 213 2.37 13.51 -8.00
C LEU A 213 3.44 13.91 -6.98
N MET A 214 3.86 12.97 -6.14
CA MET A 214 5.01 13.14 -5.24
C MET A 214 6.31 13.19 -6.03
N THR A 215 6.90 14.39 -6.15
CA THR A 215 8.23 14.55 -6.75
C THR A 215 9.33 14.46 -5.70
N PHE A 216 10.60 14.34 -6.15
CA PHE A 216 11.75 14.30 -5.24
C PHE A 216 11.85 15.54 -4.34
N SER A 217 11.66 16.76 -4.92
CA SER A 217 11.70 18.00 -4.16
C SER A 217 10.56 18.10 -3.13
N ARG A 218 9.36 17.66 -3.48
CA ARG A 218 8.23 17.63 -2.56
C ARG A 218 8.46 16.62 -1.43
N PHE A 219 9.01 15.44 -1.76
CA PHE A 219 9.35 14.45 -0.75
C PHE A 219 10.37 14.98 0.25
N LEU A 220 11.41 15.67 -0.21
CA LEU A 220 12.36 16.34 0.67
C LEU A 220 11.71 17.44 1.51
N PHE A 221 10.84 18.25 0.90
CA PHE A 221 10.11 19.29 1.62
C PHE A 221 9.28 18.70 2.78
N TRP A 222 8.48 17.65 2.50
CA TRP A 222 7.65 17.01 3.51
C TRP A 222 8.48 16.37 4.63
N SER A 223 9.61 15.75 4.29
CA SER A 223 10.46 15.04 5.26
C SER A 223 11.31 15.99 6.09
N MET A 224 11.92 17.01 5.49
CA MET A 224 12.92 17.86 6.16
C MET A 224 12.31 19.12 6.78
N PHE A 225 11.39 19.78 6.07
CA PHE A 225 10.83 21.07 6.50
C PHE A 225 9.48 20.90 7.20
N ALA A 226 8.53 20.21 6.60
CA ALA A 226 7.22 20.00 7.21
C ALA A 226 7.27 19.04 8.40
N LYS A 227 8.25 18.12 8.43
CA LYS A 227 8.50 17.13 9.50
C LYS A 227 7.23 16.35 9.86
N ILE A 228 6.44 15.98 8.84
CA ILE A 228 5.24 15.19 9.00
C ILE A 228 5.67 13.74 9.21
N GLN A 229 5.16 13.11 10.27
CA GLN A 229 5.50 11.76 10.66
C GLN A 229 4.38 10.78 10.31
N LYS A 230 4.75 9.62 9.78
CA LYS A 230 3.85 8.51 9.52
C LYS A 230 3.95 7.47 10.62
N ILE A 231 2.83 7.14 11.22
CA ILE A 231 2.72 6.13 12.28
C ILE A 231 1.82 5.00 11.76
N ARG A 232 2.21 3.77 12.05
CA ARG A 232 1.45 2.56 11.74
C ARG A 232 1.00 1.89 13.04
N PRO A 233 -0.16 2.23 13.59
CA PRO A 233 -0.62 1.73 14.87
C PRO A 233 -0.64 0.20 14.96
N PHE A 234 -1.08 -0.48 13.90
CA PHE A 234 -1.15 -1.95 13.83
C PHE A 234 0.22 -2.66 13.90
N TRP A 235 1.32 -1.91 13.87
CA TRP A 235 2.65 -2.48 14.11
C TRP A 235 2.95 -2.65 15.60
N TYR A 236 2.21 -1.98 16.48
CA TYR A 236 2.40 -2.00 17.94
C TYR A 236 1.34 -2.81 18.67
N ILE A 237 0.09 -2.70 18.21
CA ILE A 237 -1.06 -3.31 18.89
C ILE A 237 -1.44 -4.63 18.20
N ASP A 238 -2.19 -5.44 18.94
CA ASP A 238 -2.83 -6.59 18.32
C ASP A 238 -3.97 -6.13 17.40
N TYR A 239 -4.00 -6.69 16.20
CA TYR A 239 -5.01 -6.40 15.21
C TYR A 239 -5.37 -7.69 14.48
N ASN A 240 -6.67 -7.98 14.44
CA ASN A 240 -7.25 -9.06 13.66
C ASN A 240 -8.21 -8.48 12.63
N LYS A 241 -7.93 -8.69 11.35
CA LYS A 241 -8.71 -8.13 10.25
C LYS A 241 -10.11 -8.73 10.16
N GLU A 242 -10.27 -10.02 10.48
CA GLU A 242 -11.58 -10.68 10.43
C GLU A 242 -12.48 -10.18 11.57
N ASP A 243 -11.95 -10.07 12.79
CA ASP A 243 -12.69 -9.48 13.92
C ASP A 243 -13.09 -8.03 13.64
N ALA A 244 -12.20 -7.27 12.99
CA ALA A 244 -12.49 -5.89 12.60
C ALA A 244 -13.62 -5.81 11.56
N LYS A 245 -13.71 -6.74 10.60
CA LYS A 245 -14.82 -6.81 9.64
C LYS A 245 -16.15 -7.04 10.38
N VAL A 246 -16.21 -8.08 11.21
CA VAL A 246 -17.42 -8.42 12.01
C VAL A 246 -17.87 -7.23 12.86
N PHE A 247 -16.91 -6.56 13.50
CA PHE A 247 -17.18 -5.37 14.29
C PHE A 247 -17.76 -4.22 13.43
N LEU A 248 -17.13 -3.91 12.29
CA LEU A 248 -17.55 -2.83 11.41
C LEU A 248 -18.93 -3.10 10.79
N GLU A 249 -19.21 -4.34 10.41
CA GLU A 249 -20.52 -4.75 9.89
C GLU A 249 -21.61 -4.54 10.95
N LYS A 250 -21.36 -4.98 12.17
CA LYS A 250 -22.32 -4.88 13.28
C LYS A 250 -22.57 -3.44 13.74
N GLU A 251 -21.52 -2.66 13.93
CA GLU A 251 -21.60 -1.34 14.56
C GLU A 251 -21.91 -0.20 13.58
N TYR A 252 -21.52 -0.37 12.30
CA TYR A 252 -21.60 0.71 11.31
C TYR A 252 -22.33 0.33 10.01
N ASP A 253 -22.94 -0.87 9.92
CA ASP A 253 -23.51 -1.39 8.66
C ASP A 253 -22.52 -1.30 7.49
N TRP A 254 -21.21 -1.42 7.81
CA TRP A 254 -20.14 -1.50 6.84
C TRP A 254 -20.29 -2.79 6.03
N LYS A 255 -19.98 -2.75 4.73
CA LYS A 255 -20.16 -3.93 3.86
C LYS A 255 -18.83 -4.40 3.30
N TYR A 256 -18.58 -5.71 3.39
CA TYR A 256 -17.41 -6.31 2.76
C TYR A 256 -17.56 -6.32 1.24
N TYR A 257 -16.47 -6.01 0.54
CA TYR A 257 -16.42 -5.83 -0.92
C TYR A 257 -15.70 -6.98 -1.64
N GLY A 258 -15.51 -8.14 -1.00
CA GLY A 258 -15.13 -9.41 -1.65
C GLY A 258 -13.65 -9.79 -1.62
N GLY A 259 -12.70 -8.90 -1.27
CA GLY A 259 -11.27 -9.24 -1.23
C GLY A 259 -10.34 -8.10 -0.87
N HIS A 260 -9.05 -8.40 -0.79
CA HIS A 260 -8.01 -7.42 -0.48
C HIS A 260 -7.83 -6.44 -1.65
N HIS A 261 -7.92 -5.14 -1.39
CA HIS A 261 -7.86 -4.04 -2.38
C HIS A 261 -8.94 -4.04 -3.46
N LEU A 262 -10.04 -4.81 -3.30
CA LEU A 262 -11.14 -4.80 -4.25
C LEU A 262 -12.12 -3.63 -4.03
N GLU A 263 -11.86 -2.76 -3.06
CA GLU A 263 -12.60 -1.50 -2.88
C GLU A 263 -12.39 -0.50 -4.02
N ASN A 264 -11.31 -0.67 -4.80
CA ASN A 264 -10.98 0.15 -5.96
C ASN A 264 -10.87 -0.72 -7.21
N ARG A 265 -11.63 -0.39 -8.27
CA ARG A 265 -11.72 -1.21 -9.48
C ARG A 265 -10.43 -1.27 -10.29
N SER A 266 -9.60 -0.22 -10.28
CA SER A 266 -8.29 -0.30 -10.92
C SER A 266 -7.38 -1.28 -10.18
N ALA A 267 -7.34 -1.22 -8.84
CA ALA A 267 -6.62 -2.19 -8.03
C ALA A 267 -7.13 -3.62 -8.24
N ALA A 268 -8.45 -3.80 -8.28
CA ALA A 268 -9.08 -5.10 -8.56
C ALA A 268 -8.63 -5.67 -9.91
N PHE A 269 -8.61 -4.86 -10.98
CA PHE A 269 -8.11 -5.29 -12.29
C PHE A 269 -6.65 -5.73 -12.23
N PHE A 270 -5.79 -4.99 -11.53
CA PHE A 270 -4.37 -5.33 -11.43
C PHE A 270 -4.12 -6.60 -10.67
N HIS A 271 -4.70 -6.73 -9.50
CA HIS A 271 -4.48 -7.87 -8.62
C HIS A 271 -5.08 -9.15 -9.16
N SER A 272 -6.26 -9.09 -9.78
CA SER A 272 -6.99 -10.28 -10.21
C SER A 272 -6.74 -10.69 -11.67
N ILE A 273 -6.29 -9.78 -12.53
CA ILE A 273 -6.17 -10.02 -13.98
C ILE A 273 -4.76 -9.71 -14.49
N TYR A 274 -4.32 -8.46 -14.39
CA TYR A 274 -3.09 -8.02 -15.05
C TYR A 274 -1.83 -8.69 -14.49
N LEU A 275 -1.63 -8.65 -13.17
CA LEU A 275 -0.46 -9.27 -12.54
C LEU A 275 -0.44 -10.80 -12.70
N PRO A 276 -1.56 -11.53 -12.48
CA PRO A 276 -1.57 -12.97 -12.70
C PRO A 276 -1.31 -13.36 -14.16
N GLN A 277 -2.00 -12.73 -15.11
CA GLN A 277 -1.93 -13.15 -16.52
C GLN A 277 -0.64 -12.70 -17.21
N LYS A 278 -0.16 -11.48 -16.94
CA LYS A 278 1.01 -10.93 -17.64
C LYS A 278 2.33 -11.18 -16.91
N PHE A 279 2.33 -11.17 -15.57
CA PHE A 279 3.54 -11.28 -14.76
C PHE A 279 3.65 -12.60 -13.99
N ASN A 280 2.66 -13.50 -14.15
CA ASN A 280 2.59 -14.74 -13.37
C ASN A 280 2.76 -14.48 -11.86
N THR A 281 2.15 -13.40 -11.37
CA THR A 281 2.27 -12.93 -9.99
C THR A 281 0.90 -12.80 -9.35
N ASP A 282 0.65 -13.60 -8.32
CA ASP A 282 -0.56 -13.54 -7.53
C ASP A 282 -0.24 -12.97 -6.14
N MET A 283 -0.73 -11.76 -5.87
CA MET A 283 -0.47 -11.03 -4.64
C MET A 283 -1.13 -11.65 -3.41
N ARG A 284 -2.11 -12.56 -3.57
CA ARG A 284 -2.71 -13.30 -2.45
C ARG A 284 -1.66 -14.10 -1.68
N ASN A 285 -0.57 -14.50 -2.34
CA ASN A 285 0.54 -15.17 -1.67
C ASN A 285 1.13 -14.34 -0.51
N ASN A 286 1.18 -13.01 -0.60
CA ASN A 286 1.68 -12.16 0.48
C ASN A 286 0.80 -12.25 1.72
N THR A 287 -0.51 -12.05 1.54
CA THR A 287 -1.51 -12.07 2.63
C THR A 287 -1.62 -13.46 3.24
N LEU A 288 -1.77 -14.50 2.43
CA LEU A 288 -1.88 -15.88 2.92
C LEU A 288 -0.61 -16.32 3.66
N SER A 289 0.57 -15.96 3.13
CA SER A 289 1.82 -16.23 3.84
C SER A 289 1.92 -15.46 5.17
N ALA A 290 1.39 -14.24 5.26
CA ALA A 290 1.36 -13.48 6.51
C ALA A 290 0.44 -14.16 7.54
N LEU A 291 -0.75 -14.56 7.15
CA LEU A 291 -1.71 -15.26 8.01
C LEU A 291 -1.13 -16.58 8.56
N VAL A 292 -0.46 -17.37 7.70
CA VAL A 292 0.21 -18.60 8.15
C VAL A 292 1.33 -18.32 9.14
N ARG A 293 2.20 -17.35 8.86
CA ARG A 293 3.31 -16.95 9.76
C ARG A 293 2.83 -16.56 11.15
N ASN A 294 1.65 -15.98 11.23
CA ASN A 294 1.09 -15.45 12.46
C ASN A 294 0.08 -16.38 13.15
N GLY A 295 -0.05 -17.61 12.64
CA GLY A 295 -0.92 -18.63 13.22
C GLY A 295 -2.42 -18.34 13.07
N LYS A 296 -2.80 -17.43 12.15
CA LYS A 296 -4.20 -17.06 11.87
C LYS A 296 -4.84 -17.97 10.80
N MET A 297 -4.02 -18.70 10.07
CA MET A 297 -4.46 -19.69 9.08
C MET A 297 -3.47 -20.85 9.07
N ASP A 298 -3.97 -22.08 8.96
CA ASP A 298 -3.09 -23.21 8.76
C ASP A 298 -2.54 -23.24 7.31
N ARG A 299 -1.40 -23.90 7.15
CA ARG A 299 -0.66 -23.89 5.87
C ARG A 299 -1.41 -24.60 4.74
N ASN A 300 -2.15 -25.64 5.04
CA ASN A 300 -2.90 -26.39 4.02
C ASN A 300 -4.08 -25.58 3.54
N SER A 301 -4.85 -24.96 4.44
CA SER A 301 -5.92 -24.01 4.11
C SER A 301 -5.41 -22.84 3.27
N ALA A 302 -4.21 -22.32 3.57
CA ALA A 302 -3.60 -21.25 2.77
C ALA A 302 -3.27 -21.71 1.33
N TRP A 303 -2.79 -22.96 1.16
CA TRP A 303 -2.57 -23.53 -0.17
C TRP A 303 -3.89 -23.79 -0.90
N GLU A 304 -4.91 -24.28 -0.23
CA GLU A 304 -6.23 -24.48 -0.81
C GLU A 304 -6.80 -23.15 -1.32
N GLU A 305 -6.72 -22.09 -0.51
CA GLU A 305 -7.19 -20.77 -0.89
C GLU A 305 -6.36 -20.17 -2.05
N TYR A 306 -5.04 -20.32 -2.01
CA TYR A 306 -4.15 -19.84 -3.08
C TYR A 306 -4.40 -20.53 -4.42
N ASN A 307 -4.83 -21.79 -4.40
CA ASN A 307 -5.14 -22.56 -5.60
C ASN A 307 -6.53 -22.28 -6.19
N LYS A 308 -7.42 -21.61 -5.45
CA LYS A 308 -8.70 -21.14 -6.00
C LYS A 308 -8.46 -20.02 -7.01
N SER A 309 -9.31 -19.93 -8.02
CA SER A 309 -9.30 -18.77 -8.91
C SER A 309 -9.57 -17.48 -8.11
N PRO A 310 -8.87 -16.40 -8.41
CA PRO A 310 -9.17 -15.11 -7.78
C PRO A 310 -10.60 -14.68 -8.08
N HIS A 311 -11.22 -13.96 -7.14
CA HIS A 311 -12.51 -13.33 -7.40
C HIS A 311 -12.34 -12.22 -8.45
N ILE A 312 -13.12 -12.27 -9.50
CA ILE A 312 -13.13 -11.26 -10.57
C ILE A 312 -14.56 -10.73 -10.70
N GLU A 313 -14.72 -9.42 -10.50
CA GLU A 313 -16.01 -8.75 -10.74
C GLU A 313 -16.43 -8.94 -12.20
N LYS A 314 -17.71 -9.30 -12.43
CA LYS A 314 -18.25 -9.38 -13.76
C LYS A 314 -18.07 -8.04 -14.47
N ASP A 315 -17.70 -8.07 -15.74
CA ASP A 315 -17.50 -6.90 -16.60
C ASP A 315 -16.31 -5.98 -16.19
N LEU A 316 -15.45 -6.39 -15.26
CA LEU A 316 -14.29 -5.58 -14.80
C LEU A 316 -13.33 -5.24 -15.95
N VAL A 317 -13.08 -6.16 -16.86
CA VAL A 317 -12.23 -5.94 -18.04
C VAL A 317 -12.87 -4.93 -18.97
N GLU A 318 -14.17 -5.07 -19.26
CA GLU A 318 -14.90 -4.14 -20.12
C GLU A 318 -14.96 -2.74 -19.51
N TYR A 319 -15.18 -2.66 -18.19
CA TYR A 319 -15.12 -1.40 -17.47
C TYR A 319 -13.75 -0.74 -17.58
N PHE A 320 -12.66 -1.52 -17.40
CA PHE A 320 -11.28 -1.04 -17.51
C PHE A 320 -10.98 -0.52 -18.92
N LYS A 321 -11.31 -1.31 -19.97
CA LYS A 321 -11.12 -0.92 -21.37
C LYS A 321 -11.88 0.36 -21.70
N LYS A 322 -13.18 0.41 -21.38
CA LYS A 322 -14.03 1.58 -21.62
C LYS A 322 -13.49 2.83 -20.94
N ARG A 323 -13.08 2.69 -19.68
CA ARG A 323 -12.58 3.79 -18.85
C ARG A 323 -11.28 4.38 -19.39
N LEU A 324 -10.37 3.55 -19.86
CA LEU A 324 -9.09 3.96 -20.42
C LEU A 324 -9.10 4.16 -21.93
N GLU A 325 -10.30 4.13 -22.56
CA GLU A 325 -10.47 4.30 -24.00
C GLU A 325 -9.57 3.34 -24.82
N LEU A 326 -9.57 2.06 -24.44
CA LEU A 326 -8.81 1.00 -25.11
C LEU A 326 -9.71 0.19 -26.02
N SER A 327 -9.28 -0.04 -27.27
CA SER A 327 -9.90 -1.04 -28.13
C SER A 327 -9.51 -2.46 -27.66
N ASP A 328 -10.24 -3.48 -28.13
CA ASP A 328 -9.93 -4.88 -27.83
C ASP A 328 -8.53 -5.26 -28.35
N GLU A 329 -8.17 -4.78 -29.54
CA GLU A 329 -6.87 -5.04 -30.15
C GLU A 329 -5.74 -4.34 -29.36
N GLU A 330 -5.98 -3.14 -28.84
CA GLU A 330 -5.00 -2.43 -28.00
C GLU A 330 -4.79 -3.14 -26.68
N TYR A 331 -5.88 -3.53 -26.00
CA TYR A 331 -5.83 -4.28 -24.76
C TYR A 331 -5.08 -5.61 -24.94
N ASP A 332 -5.49 -6.41 -25.92
CA ASP A 332 -4.87 -7.69 -26.25
C ASP A 332 -3.39 -7.58 -26.58
N ARG A 333 -3.02 -6.56 -27.35
CA ARG A 333 -1.62 -6.27 -27.71
C ARG A 333 -0.79 -5.99 -26.46
N VAL A 334 -1.29 -5.17 -25.52
CA VAL A 334 -0.59 -4.89 -24.27
C VAL A 334 -0.48 -6.16 -23.43
N MET A 335 -1.56 -6.92 -23.27
CA MET A 335 -1.55 -8.15 -22.46
C MET A 335 -0.59 -9.22 -23.00
N LYS A 336 -0.40 -9.29 -24.32
CA LYS A 336 0.48 -10.27 -25.00
C LYS A 336 1.94 -9.81 -25.08
N ARG A 337 2.26 -8.52 -24.93
CA ARG A 337 3.65 -8.04 -24.97
C ARG A 337 4.45 -8.56 -23.78
N LYS A 338 5.76 -8.74 -24.00
CA LYS A 338 6.68 -9.17 -22.95
C LYS A 338 6.70 -8.16 -21.79
N PRO A 339 6.61 -8.63 -20.54
CA PRO A 339 6.80 -7.78 -19.37
C PRO A 339 8.12 -7.03 -19.39
N LYS A 340 8.09 -5.78 -18.92
CA LYS A 340 9.26 -4.93 -18.75
C LYS A 340 9.55 -4.71 -17.26
N SER A 341 10.81 -4.39 -16.99
CA SER A 341 11.25 -3.98 -15.65
C SER A 341 11.18 -2.45 -15.51
N TRP A 342 10.93 -1.99 -14.29
CA TRP A 342 11.05 -0.57 -13.96
C TRP A 342 12.44 0.02 -14.29
N THR A 343 13.48 -0.82 -14.36
CA THR A 343 14.86 -0.43 -14.72
C THR A 343 15.00 0.09 -16.13
N GLU A 344 14.04 -0.19 -17.00
CA GLU A 344 14.01 0.30 -18.39
C GLU A 344 13.56 1.77 -18.49
N TYR A 345 13.11 2.35 -17.37
CA TYR A 345 12.59 3.71 -17.31
C TYR A 345 13.43 4.62 -16.40
N PRO A 346 13.54 5.93 -16.72
CA PRO A 346 14.25 6.87 -15.85
C PRO A 346 13.64 7.01 -14.46
N THR A 347 14.47 6.92 -13.42
CA THR A 347 14.06 7.00 -12.01
C THR A 347 14.94 7.96 -11.21
N TYR A 348 14.60 8.21 -9.94
CA TYR A 348 15.47 8.87 -8.95
C TYR A 348 16.41 7.88 -8.23
N LYS A 349 16.41 6.59 -8.55
CA LYS A 349 17.13 5.53 -7.81
C LYS A 349 18.59 5.91 -7.51
N LYS A 350 19.36 6.34 -8.51
CA LYS A 350 20.76 6.77 -8.33
C LYS A 350 20.91 7.97 -7.38
N ARG A 351 19.93 8.90 -7.34
CA ARG A 351 19.94 10.03 -6.39
C ARG A 351 19.70 9.55 -4.96
N PHE A 352 18.78 8.62 -4.76
CA PHE A 352 18.54 8.02 -3.44
C PHE A 352 19.77 7.26 -2.93
N GLU A 353 20.45 6.53 -3.80
CA GLU A 353 21.69 5.82 -3.47
C GLU A 353 22.82 6.80 -3.10
N LEU A 354 23.02 7.87 -3.87
CA LEU A 354 24.00 8.90 -3.59
C LEU A 354 23.72 9.61 -2.25
N LEU A 355 22.46 9.90 -1.98
CA LEU A 355 22.02 10.57 -0.75
C LEU A 355 21.74 9.59 0.42
N ARG A 356 22.23 8.35 0.33
CA ARG A 356 22.06 7.32 1.37
C ARG A 356 22.45 7.80 2.78
N PRO A 357 23.56 8.54 3.00
CA PRO A 357 23.89 9.04 4.33
C PRO A 357 22.84 9.98 4.90
N LEU A 358 22.29 10.89 4.09
CA LEU A 358 21.21 11.80 4.46
C LEU A 358 19.95 11.01 4.84
N PHE A 359 19.53 10.07 3.98
CA PHE A 359 18.33 9.27 4.25
C PHE A 359 18.47 8.36 5.46
N LYS A 360 19.69 7.91 5.80
CA LYS A 360 19.95 7.20 7.05
C LYS A 360 19.65 8.07 8.28
N ILE A 361 20.06 9.34 8.25
CA ILE A 361 19.78 10.31 9.33
C ILE A 361 18.26 10.56 9.42
N LEU A 362 17.61 10.84 8.29
CA LEU A 362 16.16 11.08 8.24
C LEU A 362 15.37 9.86 8.74
N ALA A 363 15.79 8.65 8.41
CA ALA A 363 15.15 7.43 8.88
C ALA A 363 15.33 7.23 10.40
N LYS A 364 16.51 7.48 10.94
CA LYS A 364 16.76 7.44 12.39
C LYS A 364 15.95 8.49 13.16
N ALA A 365 15.68 9.65 12.54
CA ALA A 365 14.84 10.71 13.09
C ALA A 365 13.33 10.49 12.87
N ASN A 366 12.92 9.36 12.34
CA ASN A 366 11.52 9.04 11.95
C ASN A 366 10.88 10.04 10.97
N LEU A 367 11.70 10.75 10.19
CA LEU A 367 11.23 11.69 9.17
C LEU A 367 10.97 11.00 7.82
N VAL A 368 11.58 9.85 7.60
CA VAL A 368 11.22 8.90 6.53
C VAL A 368 11.12 7.50 7.13
N PRO A 369 10.26 6.62 6.59
CA PRO A 369 10.20 5.24 7.07
C PRO A 369 11.54 4.51 6.88
N MET A 370 11.96 3.68 7.84
CA MET A 370 13.16 2.85 7.70
C MET A 370 13.03 1.92 6.48
N SER A 371 11.83 1.42 6.20
CA SER A 371 11.54 0.63 4.99
C SER A 371 11.83 1.38 3.69
N PHE A 372 11.59 2.70 3.64
CA PHE A 372 11.98 3.52 2.50
C PHE A 372 13.51 3.55 2.34
N TYR A 373 14.25 3.82 3.42
CA TYR A 373 15.71 3.84 3.40
C TYR A 373 16.28 2.52 2.90
N LEU A 374 15.80 1.39 3.42
CA LEU A 374 16.24 0.06 3.02
C LEU A 374 15.88 -0.28 1.57
N LYS A 375 14.70 0.10 1.11
CA LYS A 375 14.21 -0.22 -0.25
C LYS A 375 14.83 0.67 -1.33
N TYR A 376 14.96 1.97 -1.07
CA TYR A 376 15.28 2.96 -2.11
C TYR A 376 16.74 3.39 -2.15
N CYS A 377 17.46 3.34 -1.02
CA CYS A 377 18.81 3.90 -0.91
C CYS A 377 19.95 2.89 -1.08
N PHE A 378 19.64 1.61 -1.32
CA PHE A 378 20.65 0.58 -1.57
C PHE A 378 20.57 0.11 -3.01
N PRO A 379 21.73 -0.23 -3.63
CA PRO A 379 21.75 -0.88 -4.94
C PRO A 379 20.84 -2.11 -4.96
N MET A 380 20.25 -2.38 -6.10
CA MET A 380 19.58 -3.66 -6.29
C MET A 380 20.64 -4.77 -6.33
N PRO A 381 20.39 -5.91 -5.70
CA PRO A 381 21.22 -7.09 -5.92
C PRO A 381 21.26 -7.40 -7.42
N LYS A 382 22.41 -7.77 -7.94
CA LYS A 382 22.50 -8.23 -9.33
C LYS A 382 21.77 -9.56 -9.48
N ASP A 383 21.19 -9.79 -10.66
CA ASP A 383 20.58 -11.08 -10.96
C ASP A 383 21.62 -12.20 -10.75
N GLY A 384 21.32 -13.12 -9.81
CA GLY A 384 22.24 -14.20 -9.42
C GLY A 384 23.00 -13.99 -8.10
N GLU A 385 23.03 -12.79 -7.51
CA GLU A 385 23.49 -12.58 -6.13
C GLU A 385 22.36 -12.93 -5.16
N LYS A 386 22.50 -14.10 -4.50
CA LYS A 386 21.59 -14.60 -3.45
C LYS A 386 21.85 -13.94 -2.11
#